data_7f6c018634994c6858f39f9851a81915
#
_entry.id   7f6c018634994c6858f39f9851a81915
#
_cell.length_a   1.000
_cell.length_b   1.000
_cell.length_c   1.000
_cell.angle_alpha   90.00
_cell.angle_beta   90.00
_cell.angle_gamma   90.00
#
_symmetry.space_group_name_H-M   'P 1'
#
loop_
_entity.id
_entity.type
_entity.pdbx_description
1 polymer ?
#
loop_
_entity_poly.entity_id
_entity_poly.type
_entity_poly.pdbx_seq_one_letter_code
_entity_poly.pdbx_strand_id
1 'polypeptide(L)'
;MKAILTVIGNDQEGIIYKISKVLYEYNINILDLSQTIMEDQFVGMFNIDFTKSKADFAEIKKAFDDLAEENKLEIRIQNEKLFDAMNRI
;
A
#
# COMPACT_ATOMS: atom_id res chain seq x y z
N MET A 1 7.51 -12.61 -0.65
CA MET A 1 7.42 -11.65 -1.77
C MET A 1 7.23 -10.24 -1.22
N LYS A 2 7.86 -9.28 -1.85
CA LYS A 2 7.80 -7.89 -1.42
C LYS A 2 7.09 -7.04 -2.46
N ALA A 3 6.46 -5.97 -2.00
CA ALA A 3 5.75 -5.05 -2.88
C ALA A 3 5.86 -3.62 -2.36
N ILE A 4 5.53 -2.68 -3.23
CA ILE A 4 5.46 -1.27 -2.88
C ILE A 4 4.00 -0.85 -2.99
N LEU A 5 3.47 -0.32 -1.89
CA LEU A 5 2.11 0.18 -1.81
C LEU A 5 2.16 1.70 -1.78
N THR A 6 1.57 2.35 -2.78
CA THR A 6 1.51 3.81 -2.85
C THR A 6 0.09 4.26 -2.58
N VAL A 7 -0.08 5.19 -1.65
CA VAL A 7 -1.40 5.68 -1.22
C VAL A 7 -1.43 7.20 -1.29
N ILE A 8 -2.47 7.75 -1.91
CA ILE A 8 -2.66 9.19 -2.03
C ILE A 8 -4.08 9.53 -1.55
N GLY A 9 -4.19 10.51 -0.67
CA GLY A 9 -5.50 10.94 -0.16
C GLY A 9 -5.39 12.19 0.70
N ASN A 10 -6.53 12.65 1.21
CA ASN A 10 -6.61 13.92 1.95
C ASN A 10 -6.52 13.78 3.47
N ASP A 11 -6.85 12.63 4.03
CA ASP A 11 -6.89 12.43 5.48
C ASP A 11 -5.74 11.53 5.94
N GLN A 12 -4.64 12.17 6.33
CA GLN A 12 -3.43 11.46 6.73
C GLN A 12 -3.66 10.45 7.86
N GLU A 13 -4.34 10.88 8.92
CA GLU A 13 -4.52 10.01 10.10
C GLU A 13 -5.39 8.80 9.79
N GLY A 14 -6.51 9.03 9.13
CA GLY A 14 -7.40 7.95 8.75
C GLY A 14 -6.77 7.00 7.76
N ILE A 15 -5.97 7.51 6.83
CA ILE A 15 -5.29 6.70 5.81
C ILE A 15 -4.33 5.72 6.46
N ILE A 16 -3.44 6.19 7.34
CA ILE A 16 -2.46 5.33 8.00
C ILE A 16 -3.17 4.21 8.77
N TYR A 17 -4.21 4.55 9.52
CA TYR A 17 -4.95 3.55 10.29
C TYR A 17 -5.56 2.48 9.38
N LYS A 18 -6.26 2.91 8.34
CA LYS A 18 -6.98 1.99 7.46
C LYS A 18 -6.04 1.07 6.69
N ILE A 19 -4.94 1.61 6.18
CA ILE A 19 -3.93 0.80 5.48
C ILE A 19 -3.30 -0.20 6.45
N SER A 20 -2.90 0.25 7.64
CA SER A 20 -2.27 -0.61 8.63
C SER A 20 -3.20 -1.73 9.08
N LYS A 21 -4.50 -1.44 9.19
CA LYS A 21 -5.49 -2.45 9.57
C LYS A 21 -5.56 -3.59 8.54
N VAL A 22 -5.60 -3.25 7.25
CA VAL A 22 -5.62 -4.26 6.20
C VAL A 22 -4.33 -5.07 6.21
N LEU A 23 -3.19 -4.41 6.34
CA LEU A 23 -1.90 -5.10 6.41
C LEU A 23 -1.85 -6.06 7.59
N TYR A 24 -2.34 -5.63 8.74
CA TYR A 24 -2.39 -6.48 9.93
C TYR A 24 -3.30 -7.70 9.73
N GLU A 25 -4.48 -7.50 9.17
CA GLU A 25 -5.45 -8.58 8.97
C GLU A 25 -4.92 -9.67 8.03
N TYR A 26 -4.08 -9.31 7.08
CA TYR A 26 -3.50 -10.26 6.14
C TYR A 26 -2.10 -10.73 6.51
N ASN A 27 -1.62 -10.37 7.71
CA ASN A 27 -0.27 -10.72 8.18
C ASN A 27 0.83 -10.23 7.24
N ILE A 28 0.66 -9.02 6.75
CA ILE A 28 1.64 -8.37 5.88
C ILE A 28 2.52 -7.47 6.74
N ASN A 29 3.84 -7.62 6.59
CA ASN A 29 4.80 -6.85 7.37
C ASN A 29 5.17 -5.55 6.66
N ILE A 30 5.23 -4.45 7.40
CA ILE A 30 5.72 -3.17 6.89
C ILE A 30 7.22 -3.13 7.13
N LEU A 31 8.00 -3.04 6.05
CA LEU A 31 9.45 -2.96 6.13
C LEU A 31 9.91 -1.51 6.25
N ASP A 32 9.22 -0.60 5.59
CA ASP A 32 9.57 0.81 5.56
C ASP A 32 8.36 1.62 5.15
N LEU A 33 8.33 2.87 5.59
CA LEU A 33 7.26 3.80 5.23
C LEU A 33 7.85 5.18 5.01
N SER A 34 7.64 5.72 3.83
CA SER A 34 7.97 7.10 3.49
C SER A 34 6.69 7.86 3.27
N GLN A 35 6.58 9.06 3.79
CA GLN A 35 5.37 9.86 3.64
C GLN A 35 5.71 11.33 3.44
N THR A 36 4.87 12.02 2.71
CA THR A 36 5.01 13.44 2.48
C THR A 36 3.64 14.08 2.23
N ILE A 37 3.57 15.39 2.35
CA ILE A 37 2.38 16.16 2.01
C ILE A 37 2.72 16.96 0.76
N MET A 38 1.91 16.79 -0.28
CA MET A 38 2.07 17.50 -1.55
C MET A 38 0.74 18.13 -1.93
N GLU A 39 0.71 19.45 -2.03
CA GLU A 39 -0.51 20.20 -2.41
C GLU A 39 -1.73 19.79 -1.59
N ASP A 40 -1.54 19.72 -0.27
CA ASP A 40 -2.57 19.35 0.71
C ASP A 40 -3.01 17.88 0.62
N GLN A 41 -2.29 17.07 -0.15
CA GLN A 41 -2.56 15.64 -0.20
C GLN A 41 -1.46 14.85 0.49
N PHE A 42 -1.88 13.83 1.22
CA PHE A 42 -0.96 12.86 1.82
C PHE A 42 -0.53 11.88 0.74
N VAL A 43 0.78 11.63 0.66
CA VAL A 43 1.35 10.62 -0.23
C VAL A 43 2.21 9.71 0.63
N GLY A 44 1.85 8.43 0.69
CA GLY A 44 2.59 7.44 1.46
C GLY A 44 3.07 6.31 0.56
N MET A 45 4.30 5.86 0.78
CA MET A 45 4.85 4.69 0.11
C MET A 45 5.26 3.67 1.17
N PHE A 46 4.63 2.52 1.14
CA PHE A 46 4.87 1.44 2.09
C PHE A 46 5.64 0.33 1.38
N ASN A 47 6.81 0.01 1.91
CA ASN A 47 7.53 -1.19 1.51
C ASN A 47 6.99 -2.34 2.34
N ILE A 48 6.38 -3.32 1.71
CA ILE A 48 5.69 -4.40 2.43
C ILE A 48 6.21 -5.76 2.02
N ASP A 49 6.16 -6.70 2.97
CA ASP A 49 6.54 -8.09 2.75
C ASP A 49 5.36 -8.97 3.15
N PHE A 50 4.82 -9.70 2.19
CA PHE A 50 3.70 -10.60 2.46
C PHE A 50 4.06 -12.07 2.40
N THR A 51 5.32 -12.38 2.70
CA THR A 51 5.80 -13.76 2.79
C THR A 51 4.99 -14.59 3.80
N LYS A 52 4.57 -13.96 4.90
CA LYS A 52 3.81 -14.64 5.94
C LYS A 52 2.31 -14.60 5.72
N SER A 53 1.83 -13.91 4.70
CA SER A 53 0.42 -13.84 4.40
C SER A 53 -0.04 -15.13 3.72
N LYS A 54 -1.23 -15.60 4.09
CA LYS A 54 -1.83 -16.78 3.47
C LYS A 54 -2.70 -16.41 2.27
N ALA A 55 -2.99 -15.13 2.08
CA ALA A 55 -3.77 -14.65 0.96
C ALA A 55 -2.87 -14.52 -0.27
N ASP A 56 -3.45 -14.69 -1.46
CA ASP A 56 -2.69 -14.48 -2.67
C ASP A 56 -2.69 -12.98 -3.03
N PHE A 57 -1.85 -12.62 -4.00
CA PHE A 57 -1.69 -11.23 -4.40
C PHE A 57 -3.01 -10.62 -4.90
N ALA A 58 -3.80 -11.39 -5.63
CA ALA A 58 -5.07 -10.90 -6.18
C ALA A 58 -6.07 -10.56 -5.07
N GLU A 59 -6.11 -11.36 -4.02
CA GLU A 59 -6.98 -11.12 -2.88
C GLU A 59 -6.56 -9.86 -2.12
N ILE A 60 -5.27 -9.69 -1.92
CA ILE A 60 -4.72 -8.52 -1.24
C ILE A 60 -4.99 -7.25 -2.07
N LYS A 61 -4.77 -7.34 -3.38
CA LYS A 61 -5.03 -6.22 -4.29
C LYS A 61 -6.50 -5.81 -4.24
N LYS A 62 -7.40 -6.78 -4.24
CA LYS A 62 -8.83 -6.50 -4.16
C LYS A 62 -9.19 -5.79 -2.86
N ALA A 63 -8.61 -6.21 -1.75
CA ALA A 63 -8.87 -5.57 -0.45
C ALA A 63 -8.47 -4.09 -0.49
N PHE A 64 -7.34 -3.77 -1.09
CA PHE A 64 -6.91 -2.38 -1.21
C PHE A 64 -7.71 -1.59 -2.24
N ASP A 65 -8.14 -2.23 -3.33
CA ASP A 65 -9.02 -1.57 -4.30
C ASP A 65 -10.36 -1.20 -3.65
N ASP A 66 -10.93 -2.09 -2.86
CA ASP A 66 -12.17 -1.83 -2.13
C ASP A 66 -11.98 -0.69 -1.12
N LEU A 67 -10.88 -0.70 -0.40
CA LEU A 67 -10.58 0.36 0.55
C LEU A 67 -10.43 1.72 -0.14
N ALA A 68 -9.79 1.73 -1.30
CA ALA A 68 -9.61 2.96 -2.08
C ALA A 68 -10.95 3.54 -2.52
N GLU A 69 -11.83 2.68 -3.00
CA GLU A 69 -13.16 3.10 -3.47
C GLU A 69 -14.01 3.64 -2.32
N GLU A 70 -14.02 2.95 -1.18
CA GLU A 70 -14.82 3.32 -0.03
C GLU A 70 -14.38 4.66 0.58
N ASN A 71 -13.10 4.97 0.49
CA ASN A 71 -12.52 6.12 1.18
C ASN A 71 -12.01 7.21 0.24
N LYS A 72 -12.27 7.09 -1.04
CA LYS A 72 -11.83 8.05 -2.06
C LYS A 72 -10.32 8.25 -2.04
N LEU A 73 -9.60 7.14 -1.94
CA LEU A 73 -8.15 7.13 -1.98
C LEU A 73 -7.67 6.61 -3.33
N GLU A 74 -6.46 6.98 -3.69
CA GLU A 74 -5.76 6.34 -4.78
C GLU A 74 -4.73 5.39 -4.17
N ILE A 75 -4.87 4.09 -4.44
CA ILE A 75 -3.97 3.06 -3.89
C ILE A 75 -3.44 2.22 -5.04
N ARG A 76 -2.12 2.08 -5.10
CA ARG A 76 -1.46 1.22 -6.07
C ARG A 76 -0.56 0.25 -5.34
N ILE A 77 -0.62 -1.02 -5.72
CA ILE A 77 0.27 -2.03 -5.18
C ILE A 77 1.02 -2.66 -6.34
N GLN A 78 2.35 -2.68 -6.24
CA GLN A 78 3.22 -3.21 -7.28
C GLN A 78 4.21 -4.18 -6.69
N ASN A 79 4.38 -5.32 -7.36
CA ASN A 79 5.41 -6.28 -7.00
C ASN A 79 6.77 -5.58 -7.08
N GLU A 80 7.63 -5.80 -6.08
CA GLU A 80 8.93 -5.15 -6.03
C GLU A 80 9.78 -5.44 -7.28
N LYS A 81 9.76 -6.68 -7.76
CA LYS A 81 10.53 -7.04 -8.95
C LYS A 81 10.04 -6.29 -10.18
N LEU A 82 8.73 -6.18 -10.34
CA LEU A 82 8.17 -5.43 -11.45
C LEU A 82 8.48 -3.95 -11.33
N PHE A 83 8.38 -3.39 -10.14
CA PHE A 83 8.70 -2.00 -9.87
C PHE A 83 10.16 -1.69 -10.22
N ASP A 84 11.08 -2.54 -9.76
CA ASP A 84 12.51 -2.38 -10.06
C ASP A 84 12.79 -2.45 -11.55
N ALA A 85 12.16 -3.38 -12.25
CA ALA A 85 12.34 -3.52 -13.70
C ALA A 85 11.86 -2.28 -14.45
N MET A 86 10.76 -1.67 -14.00
CA MET A 86 10.21 -0.46 -14.63
C MET A 86 11.06 0.77 -14.36
N ASN A 87 11.80 0.80 -13.26
CA ASN A 87 12.61 1.96 -12.87
C ASN A 87 14.10 1.80 -13.16
N ARG A 88 14.49 0.69 -13.72
CA ARG A 88 15.88 0.42 -14.09
C ARG A 88 16.21 1.10 -15.41
N ILE A 89 17.26 1.86 -15.40
CA ILE A 89 17.74 2.55 -16.59
C ILE A 89 18.95 1.81 -17.17
#